data_b9515d2e7d5d2d669d8118ad73ae81a0
#
_entry.id   b9515d2e7d5d2d669d8118ad73ae81a0
#
_cell.length_a   1.000
_cell.length_b   1.000
_cell.length_c   1.000
_cell.angle_alpha   90.00
_cell.angle_beta   90.00
_cell.angle_gamma   90.00
#
_symmetry.space_group_name_H-M   'P 1'
#
loop_
_entity.id
_entity.type
_entity.pdbx_description
1 polymer ?
#
loop_
_entity_poly.entity_id
_entity_poly.type
_entity_poly.pdbx_seq_one_letter_code
_entity_poly.pdbx_strand_id
1 'polypeptide(L)' 'WNEYPAQKSLTVNGCAVTLKGERDSYTLGIWSDGTYSYSLSLSAGQPASVWAELIEGVQ' A
#
# COMPACT_ATOMS: atom_id res chain seq x y z
N TRP A 1 -5.14 16.38 10.67
CA TRP A 1 -3.74 15.96 10.70
C TRP A 1 -3.64 14.45 10.69
N ASN A 2 -3.27 13.89 9.56
CA ASN A 2 -3.19 12.44 9.41
C ASN A 2 -1.77 12.02 9.12
N GLU A 3 -1.04 11.77 10.18
CA GLU A 3 0.32 11.34 10.05
C GLU A 3 0.44 9.89 10.52
N TYR A 4 1.01 9.06 9.69
CA TYR A 4 1.15 7.64 10.01
C TYR A 4 2.53 7.41 10.58
N PRO A 5 2.65 6.66 11.69
CA PRO A 5 3.95 6.42 12.31
C PRO A 5 4.87 5.53 11.48
N ALA A 6 4.32 4.76 10.55
CA ALA A 6 5.13 3.93 9.67
C ALA A 6 4.71 4.11 8.22
N GLN A 7 5.70 4.16 7.34
CA GLN A 7 5.46 4.30 5.92
C GLN A 7 6.50 3.46 5.19
N LYS A 8 6.09 2.76 4.15
CA LYS A 8 6.99 1.92 3.39
C LYS A 8 6.69 2.07 1.91
N SER A 9 7.75 2.12 1.12
CA SER A 9 7.63 2.18 -0.34
C SER A 9 8.11 0.86 -0.92
N LEU A 10 7.37 0.35 -1.89
CA LEU A 10 7.77 -0.86 -2.60
C LEU A 10 7.30 -0.80 -4.04
N THR A 11 7.76 -1.76 -4.83
CA THR A 11 7.38 -1.85 -6.23
C THR A 11 6.66 -3.18 -6.45
N VAL A 12 5.48 -3.12 -7.04
CA VAL A 12 4.71 -4.32 -7.38
C VAL A 12 4.31 -4.21 -8.85
N ASN A 13 4.72 -5.20 -9.63
CA ASN A 13 4.44 -5.21 -11.08
C ASN A 13 4.84 -3.92 -11.79
N GLY A 14 5.96 -3.33 -11.35
CA GLY A 14 6.44 -2.08 -11.94
C GLY A 14 5.76 -0.83 -11.42
N CYS A 15 4.82 -0.96 -10.52
CA CYS A 15 4.11 0.18 -9.94
C CYS A 15 4.72 0.56 -8.61
N ALA A 16 4.97 1.86 -8.40
CA ALA A 16 5.46 2.36 -7.13
C ALA A 16 4.30 2.40 -6.13
N VAL A 17 4.47 1.73 -5.02
CA VAL A 17 3.44 1.61 -3.99
C VAL A 17 3.93 2.25 -2.71
N THR A 18 3.07 3.05 -2.08
CA THR A 18 3.34 3.64 -0.78
C THR A 18 2.34 3.06 0.21
N LEU A 19 2.85 2.44 1.26
CA LEU A 19 2.02 1.88 2.33
C LEU A 19 2.17 2.72 3.58
N LYS A 20 1.05 2.97 4.26
CA LYS A 20 1.04 3.78 5.47
C LYS A 20 0.28 3.04 6.57
N GLY A 21 0.81 3.09 7.77
CA GLY A 21 0.20 2.42 8.90
C GLY A 21 1.05 2.52 10.15
N GLU A 22 1.10 1.45 10.92
CA GLU A 22 1.88 1.37 12.15
C GLU A 22 2.75 0.13 12.12
N ARG A 23 4.05 0.32 12.38
CA ARG A 23 5.01 -0.78 12.42
C ARG A 23 4.91 -1.62 11.15
N ASP A 24 4.56 -2.89 11.28
CA ASP A 24 4.43 -3.80 10.16
C ASP A 24 2.99 -3.98 9.69
N SER A 25 2.08 -3.16 10.23
CA SER A 25 0.66 -3.23 9.87
C SER A 25 0.28 -1.99 9.10
N TYR A 26 -0.03 -2.14 7.83
CA TYR A 26 -0.37 -1.03 6.97
C TYR A 26 -1.86 -1.06 6.66
N THR A 27 -2.52 0.07 6.84
CA THR A 27 -3.96 0.18 6.61
C THR A 27 -4.29 0.95 5.35
N LEU A 28 -3.32 1.68 4.81
CA LEU A 28 -3.54 2.48 3.60
C LEU A 28 -2.46 2.18 2.58
N GLY A 29 -2.87 1.92 1.36
CA GLY A 29 -1.95 1.71 0.26
C GLY A 29 -2.31 2.61 -0.91
N ILE A 30 -1.32 3.27 -1.49
CA ILE A 30 -1.49 4.16 -2.64
C ILE A 30 -0.49 3.74 -3.70
N TRP A 31 -0.98 3.54 -4.92
CA TRP A 31 -0.09 3.20 -6.03
C TRP A 31 -0.66 3.71 -7.35
N SER A 32 0.19 3.71 -8.35
CA SER A 32 -0.20 4.20 -9.66
C SER A 32 0.54 3.42 -10.74
N ASP A 33 -0.12 3.17 -11.85
CA ASP A 33 0.48 2.46 -12.98
C ASP A 33 0.93 3.41 -14.09
N GLY A 34 0.94 4.70 -13.82
CA GLY A 34 1.31 5.70 -14.80
C GLY A 34 0.12 6.31 -15.51
N THR A 35 -1.00 5.63 -15.55
CA THR A 35 -2.23 6.13 -16.18
C THR A 35 -3.29 6.41 -15.11
N TYR A 36 -3.42 5.51 -14.15
CA TYR A 36 -4.39 5.61 -13.08
C TYR A 36 -3.72 5.55 -11.73
N SER A 37 -4.30 6.27 -10.78
CA SER A 37 -3.87 6.20 -9.39
C SER A 37 -4.89 5.41 -8.59
N TYR A 38 -4.42 4.57 -7.72
CA TYR A 38 -5.25 3.72 -6.89
C TYR A 38 -4.98 3.96 -5.42
N SER A 39 -6.01 3.87 -4.60
CA SER A 39 -5.84 3.89 -3.16
C SER A 39 -6.77 2.85 -2.55
N LEU A 40 -6.27 2.19 -1.53
CA LEU A 40 -7.03 1.15 -0.85
C LEU A 40 -6.79 1.28 0.65
N SER A 41 -7.86 1.30 1.41
CA SER A 41 -7.76 1.32 2.86
C SER A 41 -8.39 0.05 3.43
N LEU A 42 -7.78 -0.47 4.48
CA LEU A 42 -8.25 -1.69 5.14
C LEU A 42 -8.64 -1.35 6.57
N SER A 43 -9.68 -2.02 7.06
CA SER A 43 -10.11 -1.82 8.44
C SER A 43 -9.14 -2.46 9.43
N ALA A 44 -8.39 -3.46 8.99
CA ALA A 44 -7.37 -4.10 9.80
C ALA A 44 -6.03 -4.01 9.08
N GLY A 45 -4.97 -3.68 9.81
CA GLY A 45 -3.63 -3.56 9.24
C GLY A 45 -3.10 -4.89 8.74
N GLN A 46 -2.36 -4.86 7.63
CA GLN A 46 -1.76 -6.05 7.04
C GLN A 46 -0.28 -5.77 6.74
N PRO A 47 0.56 -6.80 6.80
CA PRO A 47 1.97 -6.62 6.47
C PRO A 47 2.18 -6.35 4.98
N ALA A 48 3.36 -5.83 4.65
CA ALA A 48 3.68 -5.48 3.27
C ALA A 48 3.56 -6.67 2.32
N SER A 49 3.88 -7.87 2.78
CA SER A 49 3.78 -9.05 1.93
C SER A 49 2.34 -9.31 1.48
N VAL A 50 1.39 -9.11 2.37
CA VAL A 50 -0.03 -9.26 2.04
C VAL A 50 -0.47 -8.16 1.08
N TRP A 51 -0.01 -6.94 1.30
CA TRP A 51 -0.30 -5.83 0.40
C TRP A 51 0.22 -6.08 -1.00
N ALA A 52 1.43 -6.64 -1.12
CA ALA A 52 1.98 -6.95 -2.42
C ALA A 52 1.10 -7.96 -3.17
N GLU A 53 0.62 -8.97 -2.49
CA GLU A 53 -0.27 -9.95 -3.09
C GLU A 53 -1.61 -9.34 -3.50
N LEU A 54 -2.15 -8.48 -2.66
CA LEU A 54 -3.41 -7.80 -2.98
C LEU A 54 -3.28 -6.93 -4.22
N ILE A 55 -2.20 -6.17 -4.31
CA ILE A 55 -1.97 -5.28 -5.44
C ILE A 55 -1.73 -6.07 -6.72
N GLU A 56 -0.98 -7.16 -6.64
CA GLU A 56 -0.79 -8.03 -7.79
C GLU A 56 -2.11 -8.59 -8.31
N GLY A 57 -3.02 -8.90 -7.40
CA GLY A 57 -4.33 -9.40 -7.79
C GLY A 57 -5.21 -8.36 -8.45
N VAL A 58 -5.00 -7.07 -8.13
CA VAL A 58 -5.75 -5.97 -8.74
C VAL A 58 -5.19 -5.64 -10.13
N GLN A 59 -3.89 -5.72 -10.27
CA GLN A 59 -3.24 -5.47 -11.54
C GLN A 59 -3.47 -6.64 -12.51
#